data_5bf7b3a123458841406faedb5ad66fb4
#
_entry.id   5bf7b3a123458841406faedb5ad66fb4
#
_cell.length_a   1.000
_cell.length_b   1.000
_cell.length_c   1.000
_cell.angle_alpha   90.00
_cell.angle_beta   90.00
_cell.angle_gamma   90.00
#
_symmetry.space_group_name_H-M   'P 1'
#
loop_
_entity.id
_entity.type
_entity.pdbx_description
1 polymer ?
#
loop_
_entity_poly.entity_id
_entity_poly.type
_entity_poly.pdbx_seq_one_letter_code
_entity_poly.pdbx_strand_id
1 'polypeptide(L)'
;MFAMTLSASATQTDDDLRIAERLAWQKRFVDAERQYRQILTREPKSRAAALGLGQVLLWERRYGDAALVYRGILRELPKDIDARNGLATAEYWSGDYRGARRDYAAVLRARPDDAAARRAVADIDATMVPLLTSDDESASDDQPMRRTKAAVAYTFFSDPLTKWTATTGTYLLSARNLGFGSASAPFASIGGSTSLPAAQLRVSGLLRLFRFPDGETKALGGLTLAHEWRGSTISFDVDRHELLYTASSLRAHASETTTTLGWSRSNDATSSAVALHAVRYFDGNSGRAADAYHLMRVAHSGRGSFSIGAAAAYRDSDESRFHFIGASAAPSPGGGFAYSYSARYDPYWTPQNLIEVRGIVAATLNAGRATIHLHADGGIARDRDLLFGPAAGTTAAVPLFATPVEASRTFHPWRASADVVLPLNGRFTATLGFERQKTVFYRSDTIHFGFTSRF
;
A
#
# COMPACT_ATOMS: atom_id res chain seq x y z
N MET A 1 -40.50 13.03 -56.40
CA MET A 1 -39.97 14.02 -55.44
C MET A 1 -39.25 13.40 -54.24
N PHE A 2 -39.57 12.19 -53.82
CA PHE A 2 -38.92 11.46 -52.68
C PHE A 2 -37.48 11.02 -52.95
N ALA A 3 -37.08 10.71 -54.18
CA ALA A 3 -35.74 10.23 -54.52
C ALA A 3 -34.65 11.31 -54.55
N MET A 4 -35.03 12.59 -54.83
CA MET A 4 -34.07 13.71 -54.84
C MET A 4 -33.67 14.21 -53.45
N THR A 5 -34.53 14.08 -52.45
CA THR A 5 -34.25 14.52 -51.08
C THR A 5 -33.32 13.53 -50.35
N LEU A 6 -33.38 12.25 -50.64
CA LEU A 6 -32.49 11.22 -50.10
C LEU A 6 -31.04 11.35 -50.63
N SER A 7 -30.85 11.70 -51.88
CA SER A 7 -29.49 11.87 -52.45
C SER A 7 -28.81 13.15 -51.98
N ALA A 8 -29.54 14.23 -51.72
CA ALA A 8 -28.99 15.49 -51.21
C ALA A 8 -28.59 15.38 -49.73
N SER A 9 -29.29 14.58 -48.91
CA SER A 9 -28.94 14.38 -47.50
C SER A 9 -27.70 13.47 -47.33
N ALA A 10 -27.55 12.47 -48.18
CA ALA A 10 -26.38 11.58 -48.17
C ALA A 10 -25.09 12.32 -48.56
N THR A 11 -25.13 13.18 -49.56
CA THR A 11 -23.95 14.00 -49.96
C THR A 11 -23.57 15.00 -48.90
N GLN A 12 -24.52 15.56 -48.16
CA GLN A 12 -24.24 16.51 -47.08
C GLN A 12 -23.62 15.82 -45.88
N THR A 13 -24.04 14.59 -45.54
CA THR A 13 -23.45 13.80 -44.46
C THR A 13 -22.00 13.40 -44.77
N ASP A 14 -21.69 13.04 -46.02
CA ASP A 14 -20.33 12.72 -46.45
C ASP A 14 -19.40 13.94 -46.38
N ASP A 15 -19.88 15.13 -46.73
CA ASP A 15 -19.09 16.36 -46.61
C ASP A 15 -18.87 16.74 -45.14
N ASP A 16 -19.88 16.62 -44.29
CA ASP A 16 -19.74 16.84 -42.84
C ASP A 16 -18.77 15.87 -42.20
N LEU A 17 -18.75 14.59 -42.62
CA LEU A 17 -17.77 13.60 -42.17
C LEU A 17 -16.34 14.01 -42.55
N ARG A 18 -16.11 14.43 -43.80
CA ARG A 18 -14.80 14.92 -44.25
C ARG A 18 -14.32 16.14 -43.48
N ILE A 19 -15.24 17.04 -43.12
CA ILE A 19 -14.94 18.20 -42.29
C ILE A 19 -14.54 17.76 -40.90
N ALA A 20 -15.30 16.86 -40.26
CA ALA A 20 -15.02 16.33 -38.94
C ALA A 20 -13.66 15.61 -38.88
N GLU A 21 -13.36 14.76 -39.86
CA GLU A 21 -12.06 14.06 -40.01
C GLU A 21 -10.90 15.06 -40.15
N ARG A 22 -11.05 16.09 -41.00
CA ARG A 22 -10.03 17.14 -41.17
C ARG A 22 -9.76 17.89 -39.86
N LEU A 23 -10.79 18.23 -39.10
CA LEU A 23 -10.66 18.88 -37.78
C LEU A 23 -9.93 17.98 -36.81
N ALA A 24 -10.24 16.69 -36.80
CA ALA A 24 -9.58 15.70 -35.96
C ALA A 24 -8.08 15.57 -36.28
N TRP A 25 -7.72 15.47 -37.59
CA TRP A 25 -6.31 15.46 -38.01
C TRP A 25 -5.56 16.77 -37.70
N GLN A 26 -6.24 17.89 -37.69
CA GLN A 26 -5.69 19.19 -37.25
C GLN A 26 -5.58 19.30 -35.72
N LYS A 27 -5.89 18.25 -34.96
CA LYS A 27 -5.95 18.20 -33.48
C LYS A 27 -6.95 19.18 -32.86
N ARG A 28 -7.93 19.64 -33.65
CA ARG A 28 -9.05 20.46 -33.19
C ARG A 28 -10.16 19.55 -32.65
N PHE A 29 -9.85 18.82 -31.58
CA PHE A 29 -10.70 17.74 -31.11
C PHE A 29 -12.08 18.17 -30.67
N VAL A 30 -12.19 19.32 -29.97
CA VAL A 30 -13.48 19.86 -29.53
C VAL A 30 -14.39 20.19 -30.71
N ASP A 31 -13.83 20.74 -31.79
CA ASP A 31 -14.61 21.06 -33.00
C ASP A 31 -14.98 19.79 -33.76
N ALA A 32 -14.07 18.82 -33.84
CA ALA A 32 -14.33 17.53 -34.45
C ALA A 32 -15.44 16.77 -33.70
N GLU A 33 -15.37 16.73 -32.35
CA GLU A 33 -16.39 16.12 -31.50
C GLU A 33 -17.76 16.73 -31.76
N ARG A 34 -17.83 18.07 -31.81
CA ARG A 34 -19.09 18.79 -32.09
C ARG A 34 -19.67 18.39 -33.44
N GLN A 35 -18.85 18.31 -34.48
CA GLN A 35 -19.29 17.91 -35.82
C GLN A 35 -19.77 16.44 -35.83
N TYR A 36 -19.04 15.50 -35.26
CA TYR A 36 -19.50 14.11 -35.19
C TYR A 36 -20.82 13.98 -34.42
N ARG A 37 -21.01 14.72 -33.32
CA ARG A 37 -22.26 14.72 -32.57
C ARG A 37 -23.43 15.31 -33.37
N GLN A 38 -23.19 16.34 -34.17
CA GLN A 38 -24.21 16.91 -35.07
C GLN A 38 -24.65 15.91 -36.14
N ILE A 39 -23.69 15.14 -36.72
CA ILE A 39 -24.01 14.06 -37.67
C ILE A 39 -24.87 13.00 -36.97
N LEU A 40 -24.46 12.56 -35.76
CA LEU A 40 -25.18 11.53 -34.99
C LEU A 40 -26.57 11.99 -34.51
N THR A 41 -26.81 13.30 -34.38
CA THR A 41 -28.13 13.85 -34.08
C THR A 41 -29.07 13.70 -35.27
N ARG A 42 -28.56 13.85 -36.49
CA ARG A 42 -29.32 13.70 -37.75
C ARG A 42 -29.42 12.24 -38.17
N GLU A 43 -28.33 11.53 -38.02
CA GLU A 43 -28.18 10.12 -38.40
C GLU A 43 -27.64 9.29 -37.24
N PRO A 44 -28.50 8.89 -36.26
CA PRO A 44 -28.07 8.20 -35.04
C PRO A 44 -27.35 6.84 -35.30
N LYS A 45 -27.54 6.24 -36.49
CA LYS A 45 -26.92 4.97 -36.88
C LYS A 45 -25.70 5.16 -37.79
N SER A 46 -25.19 6.36 -37.98
CA SER A 46 -23.99 6.61 -38.77
C SER A 46 -22.76 5.96 -38.13
N ARG A 47 -22.39 4.75 -38.61
CA ARG A 47 -21.20 4.02 -38.15
C ARG A 47 -19.93 4.86 -38.27
N ALA A 48 -19.75 5.56 -39.39
CA ALA A 48 -18.56 6.37 -39.64
C ALA A 48 -18.44 7.51 -38.62
N ALA A 49 -19.52 8.23 -38.35
CA ALA A 49 -19.53 9.30 -37.36
C ALA A 49 -19.27 8.76 -35.94
N ALA A 50 -19.86 7.63 -35.56
CA ALA A 50 -19.64 7.04 -34.24
C ALA A 50 -18.20 6.53 -34.07
N LEU A 51 -17.59 5.90 -35.09
CA LEU A 51 -16.17 5.52 -35.06
C LEU A 51 -15.26 6.74 -34.94
N GLY A 52 -15.52 7.80 -35.71
CA GLY A 52 -14.76 9.03 -35.66
C GLY A 52 -14.86 9.73 -34.28
N LEU A 53 -16.07 9.79 -33.72
CA LEU A 53 -16.28 10.32 -32.37
C LEU A 53 -15.50 9.52 -31.31
N GLY A 54 -15.59 8.19 -31.35
CA GLY A 54 -14.84 7.32 -30.44
C GLY A 54 -13.32 7.55 -30.56
N GLN A 55 -12.81 7.72 -31.77
CA GLN A 55 -11.38 7.99 -31.99
C GLN A 55 -10.95 9.37 -31.45
N VAL A 56 -11.75 10.40 -31.61
CA VAL A 56 -11.48 11.74 -31.05
C VAL A 56 -11.44 11.67 -29.53
N LEU A 57 -12.40 10.99 -28.90
CA LEU A 57 -12.45 10.82 -27.46
C LEU A 57 -11.24 10.04 -26.92
N LEU A 58 -10.70 9.06 -27.67
CA LEU A 58 -9.43 8.38 -27.34
C LEU A 58 -8.25 9.37 -27.33
N TRP A 59 -8.15 10.23 -28.32
CA TRP A 59 -7.10 11.26 -28.40
C TRP A 59 -7.19 12.31 -27.30
N GLU A 60 -8.41 12.63 -26.85
CA GLU A 60 -8.67 13.50 -25.69
C GLU A 60 -8.45 12.78 -24.34
N ARG A 61 -8.08 11.48 -24.35
CA ARG A 61 -7.94 10.63 -23.16
C ARG A 61 -9.23 10.44 -22.36
N ARG A 62 -10.36 10.65 -23.00
CA ARG A 62 -11.71 10.41 -22.44
C ARG A 62 -12.13 8.97 -22.70
N TYR A 63 -11.37 8.04 -22.14
CA TYR A 63 -11.46 6.62 -22.44
C TYR A 63 -12.82 6.01 -22.08
N GLY A 64 -13.41 6.44 -20.96
CA GLY A 64 -14.75 5.99 -20.57
C GLY A 64 -15.83 6.36 -21.57
N ASP A 65 -15.80 7.61 -22.07
CA ASP A 65 -16.73 8.10 -23.08
C ASP A 65 -16.52 7.38 -24.42
N ALA A 66 -15.26 7.17 -24.81
CA ALA A 66 -14.92 6.41 -26.02
C ALA A 66 -15.47 4.98 -25.95
N ALA A 67 -15.28 4.30 -24.81
CA ALA A 67 -15.81 2.96 -24.60
C ALA A 67 -17.34 2.88 -24.72
N LEU A 68 -18.06 3.90 -24.21
CA LEU A 68 -19.51 3.97 -24.35
C LEU A 68 -19.94 4.09 -25.82
N VAL A 69 -19.25 4.92 -26.61
CA VAL A 69 -19.52 5.09 -28.05
C VAL A 69 -19.29 3.76 -28.79
N TYR A 70 -18.14 3.10 -28.59
CA TYR A 70 -17.84 1.82 -29.27
C TYR A 70 -18.78 0.70 -28.83
N ARG A 71 -19.17 0.63 -27.56
CA ARG A 71 -20.20 -0.32 -27.09
C ARG A 71 -21.55 -0.05 -27.74
N GLY A 72 -21.86 1.21 -28.02
CA GLY A 72 -23.04 1.61 -28.79
C GLY A 72 -23.02 0.98 -30.20
N ILE A 73 -21.91 1.10 -30.93
CA ILE A 73 -21.75 0.48 -32.25
C ILE A 73 -21.90 -1.04 -32.16
N LEU A 74 -21.23 -1.68 -31.19
CA LEU A 74 -21.23 -3.13 -31.03
C LEU A 74 -22.59 -3.72 -30.61
N ARG A 75 -23.49 -2.94 -30.02
CA ARG A 75 -24.89 -3.35 -29.77
C ARG A 75 -25.68 -3.51 -31.08
N GLU A 76 -25.47 -2.62 -32.05
CA GLU A 76 -26.11 -2.67 -33.36
C GLU A 76 -25.40 -3.62 -34.31
N LEU A 77 -24.04 -3.61 -34.26
CA LEU A 77 -23.15 -4.37 -35.15
C LEU A 77 -22.16 -5.22 -34.32
N PRO A 78 -22.58 -6.37 -33.75
CA PRO A 78 -21.76 -7.15 -32.82
C PRO A 78 -20.44 -7.71 -33.42
N LYS A 79 -20.36 -7.79 -34.76
CA LYS A 79 -19.17 -8.29 -35.50
C LYS A 79 -18.27 -7.16 -36.04
N ASP A 80 -18.53 -5.91 -35.67
CA ASP A 80 -17.71 -4.78 -36.12
C ASP A 80 -16.33 -4.80 -35.48
N ILE A 81 -15.33 -5.17 -36.28
CA ILE A 81 -13.95 -5.33 -35.80
C ILE A 81 -13.28 -3.98 -35.50
N ASP A 82 -13.62 -2.92 -36.22
CA ASP A 82 -13.05 -1.57 -35.96
C ASP A 82 -13.58 -1.01 -34.65
N ALA A 83 -14.88 -1.13 -34.41
CA ALA A 83 -15.48 -0.74 -33.14
C ALA A 83 -14.94 -1.59 -31.96
N ARG A 84 -14.72 -2.88 -32.18
CA ARG A 84 -14.13 -3.77 -31.18
C ARG A 84 -12.68 -3.38 -30.86
N ASN A 85 -11.89 -3.06 -31.88
CA ASN A 85 -10.53 -2.58 -31.69
C ASN A 85 -10.49 -1.23 -30.95
N GLY A 86 -11.39 -0.31 -31.30
CA GLY A 86 -11.55 0.95 -30.60
C GLY A 86 -11.96 0.77 -29.13
N LEU A 87 -12.89 -0.16 -28.84
CA LEU A 87 -13.28 -0.52 -27.48
C LEU A 87 -12.09 -1.09 -26.70
N ALA A 88 -11.39 -2.06 -27.26
CA ALA A 88 -10.21 -2.67 -26.65
C ALA A 88 -9.13 -1.61 -26.31
N THR A 89 -8.92 -0.64 -27.21
CA THR A 89 -7.99 0.48 -26.98
C THR A 89 -8.47 1.38 -25.84
N ALA A 90 -9.75 1.70 -25.78
CA ALA A 90 -10.32 2.50 -24.69
C ALA A 90 -10.19 1.77 -23.33
N GLU A 91 -10.47 0.48 -23.29
CA GLU A 91 -10.34 -0.37 -22.11
C GLU A 91 -8.87 -0.50 -21.67
N TYR A 92 -7.93 -0.68 -22.60
CA TYR A 92 -6.50 -0.72 -22.31
C TYR A 92 -6.01 0.56 -21.60
N TRP A 93 -6.32 1.71 -22.17
CA TRP A 93 -5.89 2.99 -21.62
C TRP A 93 -6.66 3.42 -20.36
N SER A 94 -7.85 2.88 -20.13
CA SER A 94 -8.58 3.08 -18.87
C SER A 94 -8.16 2.12 -17.75
N GLY A 95 -7.26 1.15 -18.06
CA GLY A 95 -6.81 0.15 -17.09
C GLY A 95 -7.72 -1.07 -16.96
N ASP A 96 -8.79 -1.19 -17.76
CA ASP A 96 -9.58 -2.42 -17.84
C ASP A 96 -8.88 -3.46 -18.72
N TYR A 97 -7.74 -3.94 -18.25
CA TYR A 97 -6.94 -4.92 -18.98
C TYR A 97 -7.67 -6.25 -19.22
N ARG A 98 -8.64 -6.60 -18.38
CA ARG A 98 -9.48 -7.80 -18.58
C ARG A 98 -10.36 -7.64 -19.82
N GLY A 99 -11.06 -6.53 -19.94
CA GLY A 99 -11.87 -6.18 -21.10
C GLY A 99 -11.01 -6.07 -22.36
N ALA A 100 -9.94 -5.28 -22.27
CA ALA A 100 -9.01 -5.04 -23.36
C ALA A 100 -8.42 -6.35 -23.94
N ARG A 101 -7.94 -7.26 -23.07
CA ARG A 101 -7.38 -8.55 -23.49
C ARG A 101 -8.40 -9.40 -24.22
N ARG A 102 -9.63 -9.47 -23.70
CA ARG A 102 -10.74 -10.20 -24.32
C ARG A 102 -11.06 -9.65 -25.71
N ASP A 103 -11.17 -8.34 -25.84
CA ASP A 103 -11.58 -7.69 -27.08
C ASP A 103 -10.46 -7.63 -28.11
N TYR A 104 -9.19 -7.41 -27.72
CA TYR A 104 -8.04 -7.60 -28.62
C TYR A 104 -7.89 -9.05 -29.09
N ALA A 105 -8.12 -10.05 -28.23
CA ALA A 105 -8.11 -11.45 -28.66
C ALA A 105 -9.21 -11.74 -29.69
N ALA A 106 -10.37 -11.07 -29.62
CA ALA A 106 -11.40 -11.16 -30.63
C ALA A 106 -11.01 -10.45 -31.94
N VAL A 107 -10.31 -9.32 -31.87
CA VAL A 107 -9.72 -8.64 -33.06
C VAL A 107 -8.71 -9.56 -33.74
N LEU A 108 -7.80 -10.19 -32.99
CA LEU A 108 -6.77 -11.09 -33.54
C LEU A 108 -7.34 -12.37 -34.18
N ARG A 109 -8.50 -12.85 -33.72
CA ARG A 109 -9.21 -13.96 -34.41
C ARG A 109 -9.69 -13.57 -35.80
N ALA A 110 -10.07 -12.30 -36.01
CA ALA A 110 -10.54 -11.78 -37.29
C ALA A 110 -9.41 -11.21 -38.14
N ARG A 111 -8.37 -10.65 -37.53
CA ARG A 111 -7.20 -10.04 -38.16
C ARG A 111 -5.92 -10.53 -37.46
N PRO A 112 -5.43 -11.73 -37.76
CA PRO A 112 -4.28 -12.33 -37.06
C PRO A 112 -2.99 -11.54 -37.15
N ASP A 113 -2.82 -10.67 -38.13
CA ASP A 113 -1.64 -9.83 -38.40
C ASP A 113 -1.71 -8.45 -37.77
N ASP A 114 -2.76 -8.13 -37.07
CA ASP A 114 -2.84 -6.84 -36.36
C ASP A 114 -1.72 -6.73 -35.31
N ALA A 115 -0.66 -6.01 -35.68
CA ALA A 115 0.54 -5.87 -34.86
C ALA A 115 0.27 -5.06 -33.58
N ALA A 116 -0.67 -4.12 -33.62
CA ALA A 116 -1.01 -3.30 -32.46
C ALA A 116 -1.78 -4.14 -31.43
N ALA A 117 -2.77 -4.90 -31.86
CA ALA A 117 -3.52 -5.81 -31.00
C ALA A 117 -2.61 -6.90 -30.39
N ARG A 118 -1.70 -7.50 -31.21
CA ARG A 118 -0.72 -8.47 -30.68
C ARG A 118 0.19 -7.88 -29.62
N ARG A 119 0.70 -6.67 -29.85
CA ARG A 119 1.57 -5.99 -28.88
C ARG A 119 0.80 -5.68 -27.59
N ALA A 120 -0.42 -5.16 -27.70
CA ALA A 120 -1.25 -4.87 -26.54
C ALA A 120 -1.57 -6.12 -25.70
N VAL A 121 -1.88 -7.26 -26.34
CA VAL A 121 -2.08 -8.53 -25.61
C VAL A 121 -0.79 -8.98 -24.93
N ALA A 122 0.36 -8.90 -25.61
CA ALA A 122 1.64 -9.28 -25.03
C ALA A 122 2.02 -8.40 -23.83
N ASP A 123 1.76 -7.10 -23.91
CA ASP A 123 2.00 -6.16 -22.80
C ASP A 123 1.12 -6.49 -21.60
N ILE A 124 -0.17 -6.82 -21.84
CA ILE A 124 -1.07 -7.25 -20.77
C ILE A 124 -0.59 -8.57 -20.16
N ASP A 125 -0.25 -9.56 -20.98
CA ASP A 125 0.21 -10.88 -20.51
C ASP A 125 1.53 -10.78 -19.73
N ALA A 126 2.41 -9.85 -20.10
CA ALA A 126 3.65 -9.58 -19.35
C ALA A 126 3.39 -9.06 -17.93
N THR A 127 2.20 -8.52 -17.64
CA THR A 127 1.83 -8.12 -16.26
C THR A 127 1.43 -9.29 -15.37
N MET A 128 1.12 -10.45 -15.96
CA MET A 128 0.62 -11.64 -15.26
C MET A 128 1.71 -12.69 -15.00
N VAL A 129 2.97 -12.30 -15.09
CA VAL A 129 4.10 -13.20 -14.82
C VAL A 129 4.11 -13.61 -13.35
N PRO A 130 4.05 -14.92 -13.03
CA PRO A 130 4.09 -15.37 -11.64
C PRO A 130 5.41 -15.01 -10.96
N LEU A 131 5.35 -14.77 -9.66
CA LEU A 131 6.50 -14.39 -8.84
C LEU A 131 6.68 -15.36 -7.69
N LEU A 132 7.90 -15.78 -7.45
CA LEU A 132 8.33 -16.40 -6.20
C LEU A 132 9.19 -15.39 -5.46
N THR A 133 8.85 -15.09 -4.21
CA THR A 133 9.59 -14.17 -3.37
C THR A 133 9.99 -14.82 -2.07
N SER A 134 11.22 -14.64 -1.60
CA SER A 134 11.57 -14.83 -0.20
C SER A 134 11.54 -13.48 0.52
N ASP A 135 11.18 -13.51 1.79
CA ASP A 135 11.11 -12.36 2.68
C ASP A 135 11.63 -12.80 4.05
N ASP A 136 12.91 -12.52 4.26
CA ASP A 136 13.66 -12.89 5.45
C ASP A 136 14.00 -11.64 6.24
N GLU A 137 13.66 -11.60 7.51
CA GLU A 137 13.89 -10.47 8.41
C GLU A 137 14.49 -10.95 9.71
N SER A 138 15.48 -10.24 10.23
CA SER A 138 15.99 -10.43 11.58
C SER A 138 15.96 -9.11 12.33
N ALA A 139 15.13 -9.03 13.36
CA ALA A 139 15.01 -7.89 14.25
C ALA A 139 15.49 -8.25 15.65
N SER A 140 16.28 -7.35 16.26
CA SER A 140 16.69 -7.43 17.66
C SER A 140 16.43 -6.09 18.35
N ASP A 141 15.94 -6.14 19.57
CA ASP A 141 15.65 -4.96 20.37
C ASP A 141 16.38 -4.98 21.74
N ASP A 142 16.33 -3.85 22.43
CA ASP A 142 16.91 -3.72 23.78
C ASP A 142 15.98 -4.26 24.88
N GLN A 143 14.81 -4.78 24.52
CA GLN A 143 13.91 -5.54 25.40
C GLN A 143 14.20 -7.05 25.39
N PRO A 144 15.41 -7.46 25.26
CA PRO A 144 16.12 -8.68 24.90
C PRO A 144 15.32 -9.72 24.09
N MET A 145 14.52 -9.25 23.14
CA MET A 145 13.82 -10.13 22.19
C MET A 145 14.46 -10.07 20.80
N ARG A 146 14.73 -11.23 20.24
CA ARG A 146 15.11 -11.37 18.83
C ARG A 146 14.02 -12.10 18.07
N ARG A 147 13.63 -11.55 16.94
CA ARG A 147 12.68 -12.15 16.01
C ARG A 147 13.39 -12.35 14.69
N THR A 148 13.35 -13.56 14.16
CA THR A 148 13.78 -13.84 12.80
C THR A 148 12.59 -14.42 12.05
N LYS A 149 12.15 -13.78 10.98
CA LYS A 149 11.13 -14.26 10.06
C LYS A 149 11.83 -14.85 8.86
N ALA A 150 11.37 -16.01 8.43
CA ALA A 150 11.72 -16.60 7.14
C ALA A 150 10.42 -16.98 6.43
N ALA A 151 10.20 -16.45 5.22
CA ALA A 151 8.98 -16.68 4.50
C ALA A 151 9.20 -16.78 2.99
N VAL A 152 8.38 -17.58 2.33
CA VAL A 152 8.32 -17.71 0.88
C VAL A 152 6.89 -17.45 0.43
N ALA A 153 6.73 -16.63 -0.61
CA ALA A 153 5.45 -16.31 -1.18
C ALA A 153 5.43 -16.60 -2.70
N TYR A 154 4.36 -17.19 -3.15
CA TYR A 154 4.08 -17.39 -4.58
C TYR A 154 2.90 -16.54 -4.99
N THR A 155 3.14 -15.62 -5.93
CA THR A 155 2.10 -14.75 -6.51
C THR A 155 1.75 -15.24 -7.90
N PHE A 156 0.46 -15.41 -8.16
CA PHE A 156 -0.09 -15.79 -9.45
C PHE A 156 -1.30 -14.93 -9.79
N PHE A 157 -1.70 -14.95 -11.06
CA PHE A 157 -2.76 -14.10 -11.58
C PHE A 157 -3.86 -14.97 -12.16
N SER A 158 -5.11 -14.76 -11.75
CA SER A 158 -6.27 -15.37 -12.41
C SER A 158 -6.70 -14.61 -13.65
N ASP A 159 -6.43 -13.30 -13.66
CA ASP A 159 -6.63 -12.38 -14.78
C ASP A 159 -5.77 -11.11 -14.56
N PRO A 160 -5.67 -10.21 -15.58
CA PRO A 160 -4.78 -9.03 -15.48
C PRO A 160 -5.07 -8.07 -14.32
N LEU A 161 -6.27 -8.13 -13.76
CA LEU A 161 -6.71 -7.24 -12.67
C LEU A 161 -6.78 -7.96 -11.31
N THR A 162 -6.60 -9.27 -11.30
CA THR A 162 -6.72 -10.09 -10.09
C THR A 162 -5.48 -10.93 -9.87
N LYS A 163 -4.83 -10.68 -8.75
CA LYS A 163 -3.69 -11.46 -8.28
C LYS A 163 -3.98 -12.16 -6.95
N TRP A 164 -3.32 -13.28 -6.76
CA TRP A 164 -3.36 -14.08 -5.55
C TRP A 164 -1.93 -14.30 -5.05
N THR A 165 -1.74 -14.32 -3.75
CA THR A 165 -0.44 -14.60 -3.13
C THR A 165 -0.64 -15.62 -2.02
N ALA A 166 -0.01 -16.76 -2.15
CA ALA A 166 0.09 -17.76 -1.10
C ALA A 166 1.46 -17.61 -0.42
N THR A 167 1.47 -17.50 0.90
CA THR A 167 2.70 -17.33 1.68
C THR A 167 2.77 -18.39 2.76
N THR A 168 3.96 -18.95 2.98
CA THR A 168 4.25 -19.78 4.14
C THR A 168 5.56 -19.32 4.77
N GLY A 169 5.67 -19.42 6.06
CA GLY A 169 6.86 -18.99 6.78
C GLY A 169 6.82 -19.34 8.25
N THR A 170 7.83 -18.88 8.94
CA THR A 170 7.94 -19.04 10.41
C THR A 170 8.64 -17.84 11.03
N TYR A 171 8.26 -17.52 12.24
CA TYR A 171 9.05 -16.68 13.12
C TYR A 171 9.87 -17.58 14.06
N LEU A 172 11.17 -17.33 14.15
CA LEU A 172 12.06 -17.85 15.18
C LEU A 172 12.24 -16.76 16.23
N LEU A 173 11.84 -17.05 17.44
CA LEU A 173 11.73 -16.11 18.54
C LEU A 173 12.69 -16.53 19.67
N SER A 174 13.48 -15.61 20.21
CA SER A 174 14.34 -15.88 21.35
C SER A 174 14.41 -14.70 22.31
N ALA A 175 14.43 -14.97 23.61
CA ALA A 175 14.48 -13.96 24.67
C ALA A 175 15.34 -14.45 25.82
N ARG A 176 16.60 -14.01 25.89
CA ARG A 176 17.63 -14.55 26.80
C ARG A 176 17.34 -14.35 28.29
N ASN A 177 16.66 -13.29 28.70
CA ASN A 177 16.52 -12.88 30.08
C ASN A 177 15.14 -13.11 30.72
N LEU A 178 14.22 -13.78 30.02
CA LEU A 178 12.82 -13.87 30.43
C LEU A 178 12.39 -15.33 30.76
N GLY A 179 13.32 -16.24 30.92
CA GLY A 179 13.01 -17.68 31.11
C GLY A 179 12.32 -18.31 29.87
N PHE A 180 12.37 -17.60 28.77
CA PHE A 180 11.84 -18.00 27.49
C PHE A 180 13.04 -18.40 26.62
N GLY A 181 13.17 -19.69 26.31
CA GLY A 181 14.20 -20.18 25.41
C GLY A 181 13.98 -19.69 23.95
N SER A 182 14.23 -20.56 22.99
CA SER A 182 13.86 -20.33 21.60
C SER A 182 12.50 -20.97 21.31
N ALA A 183 11.68 -20.32 20.50
CA ALA A 183 10.41 -20.86 20.02
C ALA A 183 10.22 -20.56 18.55
N SER A 184 9.38 -21.36 17.88
CA SER A 184 8.97 -21.11 16.50
C SER A 184 7.47 -20.87 16.44
N ALA A 185 7.07 -19.97 15.55
CA ALA A 185 5.68 -19.65 15.28
C ALA A 185 5.45 -19.69 13.76
N PRO A 186 5.08 -20.86 13.21
CA PRO A 186 4.80 -20.99 11.78
C PRO A 186 3.49 -20.32 11.38
N PHE A 187 3.43 -19.88 10.14
CA PHE A 187 2.22 -19.34 9.55
C PHE A 187 2.06 -19.72 8.09
N ALA A 188 0.81 -19.69 7.64
CA ALA A 188 0.47 -19.78 6.23
C ALA A 188 -0.63 -18.76 5.92
N SER A 189 -0.60 -18.15 4.76
CA SER A 189 -1.61 -17.19 4.37
C SER A 189 -1.94 -17.25 2.88
N ILE A 190 -3.15 -16.84 2.55
CA ILE A 190 -3.57 -16.56 1.19
C ILE A 190 -4.16 -15.16 1.14
N GLY A 191 -3.68 -14.36 0.21
CA GLY A 191 -4.20 -13.03 -0.07
C GLY A 191 -4.66 -12.91 -1.51
N GLY A 192 -5.67 -12.08 -1.74
CA GLY A 192 -6.15 -11.75 -3.07
C GLY A 192 -6.32 -10.25 -3.22
N SER A 193 -6.10 -9.72 -4.42
CA SER A 193 -6.38 -8.33 -4.74
C SER A 193 -6.94 -8.24 -6.15
N THR A 194 -8.06 -7.52 -6.30
CA THR A 194 -8.67 -7.25 -7.60
C THR A 194 -8.94 -5.77 -7.78
N SER A 195 -8.78 -5.28 -9.01
CA SER A 195 -9.14 -3.91 -9.40
C SER A 195 -10.42 -3.92 -10.21
N LEU A 196 -11.30 -2.96 -9.94
CA LEU A 196 -12.58 -2.71 -10.60
C LEU A 196 -12.53 -1.32 -11.25
N PRO A 197 -11.97 -1.18 -12.46
CA PRO A 197 -11.69 0.12 -13.09
C PRO A 197 -12.94 0.99 -13.26
N ALA A 198 -14.07 0.40 -13.62
CA ALA A 198 -15.34 1.14 -13.78
C ALA A 198 -15.83 1.81 -12.49
N ALA A 199 -15.52 1.23 -11.33
CA ALA A 199 -15.82 1.77 -10.01
C ALA A 199 -14.65 2.54 -9.40
N GLN A 200 -13.49 2.58 -10.08
CA GLN A 200 -12.23 3.12 -9.54
C GLN A 200 -11.90 2.53 -8.16
N LEU A 201 -12.21 1.26 -7.95
CA LEU A 201 -12.11 0.57 -6.68
C LEU A 201 -11.11 -0.58 -6.76
N ARG A 202 -10.27 -0.71 -5.74
CA ARG A 202 -9.44 -1.90 -5.50
C ARG A 202 -9.92 -2.57 -4.22
N VAL A 203 -10.09 -3.89 -4.28
CA VAL A 203 -10.45 -4.73 -3.14
C VAL A 203 -9.31 -5.70 -2.89
N SER A 204 -8.85 -5.79 -1.65
CA SER A 204 -7.82 -6.76 -1.26
C SER A 204 -8.25 -7.46 0.02
N GLY A 205 -7.96 -8.75 0.11
CA GLY A 205 -8.23 -9.55 1.31
C GLY A 205 -7.06 -10.45 1.64
N LEU A 206 -6.86 -10.74 2.92
CA LEU A 206 -5.85 -11.65 3.44
C LEU A 206 -6.49 -12.55 4.49
N LEU A 207 -6.20 -13.84 4.40
CA LEU A 207 -6.45 -14.82 5.45
C LEU A 207 -5.11 -15.45 5.85
N ARG A 208 -4.80 -15.46 7.14
CA ARG A 208 -3.59 -16.03 7.71
C ARG A 208 -3.96 -17.03 8.81
N LEU A 209 -3.37 -18.20 8.79
CA LEU A 209 -3.33 -19.12 9.91
C LEU A 209 -1.98 -18.95 10.59
N PHE A 210 -2.00 -18.55 11.84
CA PHE A 210 -0.82 -18.31 12.66
C PHE A 210 -0.83 -19.27 13.85
N ARG A 211 0.24 -20.05 14.02
CA ARG A 211 0.38 -21.01 15.12
C ARG A 211 1.34 -20.45 16.16
N PHE A 212 0.84 -20.25 17.36
CA PHE A 212 1.64 -19.83 18.51
C PHE A 212 2.55 -20.97 19.01
N PRO A 213 3.62 -20.65 19.80
CA PRO A 213 4.60 -21.63 20.23
C PRO A 213 4.05 -22.79 21.07
N ASP A 214 2.95 -22.60 21.78
CA ASP A 214 2.25 -23.63 22.56
C ASP A 214 1.33 -24.53 21.71
N GLY A 215 1.21 -24.25 20.42
CA GLY A 215 0.45 -25.02 19.46
C GLY A 215 -0.93 -24.48 19.14
N GLU A 216 -1.41 -23.44 19.85
CA GLU A 216 -2.68 -22.77 19.48
C GLU A 216 -2.57 -22.12 18.11
N THR A 217 -3.63 -22.25 17.31
CA THR A 217 -3.69 -21.66 15.97
C THR A 217 -4.83 -20.66 15.89
N LYS A 218 -4.54 -19.44 15.45
CA LYS A 218 -5.54 -18.39 15.19
C LYS A 218 -5.67 -18.09 13.70
N ALA A 219 -6.92 -17.86 13.29
CA ALA A 219 -7.22 -17.26 11.99
C ALA A 219 -7.17 -15.73 12.14
N LEU A 220 -6.29 -15.11 11.37
CA LEU A 220 -6.02 -13.68 11.32
C LEU A 220 -6.22 -13.20 9.88
N GLY A 221 -6.25 -11.90 9.66
CA GLY A 221 -6.32 -11.37 8.30
C GLY A 221 -7.12 -10.09 8.21
N GLY A 222 -7.31 -9.61 6.99
CA GLY A 222 -7.89 -8.30 6.78
C GLY A 222 -8.56 -8.13 5.43
N LEU A 223 -9.21 -6.98 5.30
CA LEU A 223 -9.88 -6.51 4.10
C LEU A 223 -9.52 -5.05 3.89
N THR A 224 -9.10 -4.70 2.67
CA THR A 224 -8.84 -3.33 2.25
C THR A 224 -9.71 -2.96 1.06
N LEU A 225 -10.37 -1.82 1.14
CA LEU A 225 -11.07 -1.15 0.05
C LEU A 225 -10.33 0.15 -0.25
N ALA A 226 -9.95 0.38 -1.50
CA ALA A 226 -9.27 1.62 -1.91
C ALA A 226 -9.95 2.18 -3.16
N HIS A 227 -10.44 3.42 -3.05
CA HIS A 227 -11.14 4.12 -4.11
C HIS A 227 -10.30 5.29 -4.61
N GLU A 228 -10.09 5.34 -5.93
CA GLU A 228 -9.39 6.44 -6.59
C GLU A 228 -10.37 7.59 -6.85
N TRP A 229 -10.09 8.77 -6.31
CA TRP A 229 -10.92 9.95 -6.46
C TRP A 229 -10.09 11.20 -6.75
N ARG A 230 -10.24 11.75 -7.95
CA ARG A 230 -9.57 13.00 -8.38
C ARG A 230 -8.05 13.01 -8.14
N GLY A 231 -7.38 11.90 -8.40
CA GLY A 231 -5.93 11.75 -8.21
C GLY A 231 -5.51 11.59 -6.74
N SER A 232 -6.46 11.26 -5.87
CA SER A 232 -6.25 10.85 -4.49
C SER A 232 -6.80 9.45 -4.29
N THR A 233 -6.30 8.72 -3.30
CA THR A 233 -6.84 7.43 -2.87
C THR A 233 -7.50 7.60 -1.51
N ILE A 234 -8.75 7.16 -1.39
CA ILE A 234 -9.44 6.99 -0.12
C ILE A 234 -9.48 5.51 0.17
N SER A 235 -9.04 5.09 1.36
CA SER A 235 -8.98 3.70 1.75
C SER A 235 -9.73 3.43 3.05
N PHE A 236 -10.34 2.27 3.11
CA PHE A 236 -10.86 1.68 4.34
C PHE A 236 -10.22 0.30 4.51
N ASP A 237 -9.65 0.08 5.69
CA ASP A 237 -8.93 -1.15 6.00
C ASP A 237 -9.39 -1.70 7.35
N VAL A 238 -9.55 -3.01 7.44
CA VAL A 238 -9.72 -3.74 8.68
C VAL A 238 -8.73 -4.88 8.66
N ASP A 239 -7.76 -4.87 9.57
CA ASP A 239 -6.74 -5.91 9.69
C ASP A 239 -6.66 -6.45 11.12
N ARG A 240 -6.60 -7.76 11.24
CA ARG A 240 -6.32 -8.46 12.48
C ARG A 240 -5.02 -9.23 12.35
N HIS A 241 -4.07 -8.90 13.22
CA HIS A 241 -2.73 -9.50 13.21
C HIS A 241 -2.23 -9.87 14.60
N GLU A 242 -1.21 -10.69 14.64
CA GLU A 242 -0.51 -11.11 15.85
C GLU A 242 0.41 -10.02 16.40
N LEU A 243 0.51 -9.95 17.72
CA LEU A 243 1.44 -9.07 18.44
C LEU A 243 2.63 -9.91 18.98
N LEU A 244 3.81 -9.66 18.45
CA LEU A 244 5.04 -10.41 18.74
C LEU A 244 6.07 -9.54 19.47
N TYR A 245 5.65 -8.76 20.48
CA TYR A 245 6.52 -7.79 21.14
C TYR A 245 7.26 -8.37 22.35
N THR A 246 6.62 -9.24 23.13
CA THR A 246 7.15 -9.77 24.38
C THR A 246 6.89 -11.26 24.50
N ALA A 247 7.55 -11.95 25.44
CA ALA A 247 7.23 -13.34 25.76
C ALA A 247 5.79 -13.48 26.28
N SER A 248 5.28 -12.46 26.98
CA SER A 248 3.89 -12.44 27.48
C SER A 248 2.89 -12.30 26.34
N SER A 249 3.20 -11.52 25.30
CA SER A 249 2.33 -11.42 24.10
C SER A 249 2.17 -12.77 23.41
N LEU A 250 3.23 -13.56 23.35
CA LEU A 250 3.17 -14.92 22.78
C LEU A 250 2.34 -15.89 23.63
N ARG A 251 2.51 -15.87 24.97
CA ARG A 251 1.74 -16.72 25.89
C ARG A 251 0.26 -16.34 25.95
N ALA A 252 -0.03 -15.04 25.81
CA ALA A 252 -1.40 -14.53 25.80
C ALA A 252 -2.07 -14.65 24.43
N HIS A 253 -1.36 -15.19 23.42
CA HIS A 253 -1.83 -15.23 22.02
C HIS A 253 -2.29 -13.85 21.53
N ALA A 254 -1.50 -12.83 21.86
CA ALA A 254 -1.89 -11.46 21.65
C ALA A 254 -2.11 -11.13 20.18
N SER A 255 -3.20 -10.47 19.91
CA SER A 255 -3.56 -9.97 18.57
C SER A 255 -4.30 -8.65 18.72
N GLU A 256 -4.24 -7.83 17.68
CA GLU A 256 -5.07 -6.63 17.59
C GLU A 256 -5.85 -6.60 16.29
N THR A 257 -6.96 -5.89 16.32
CA THR A 257 -7.74 -5.54 15.13
C THR A 257 -7.65 -4.04 14.95
N THR A 258 -7.10 -3.60 13.82
CA THR A 258 -7.01 -2.19 13.46
C THR A 258 -8.01 -1.91 12.35
N THR A 259 -8.83 -0.87 12.55
CA THR A 259 -9.71 -0.31 11.51
C THR A 259 -9.13 1.04 11.11
N THR A 260 -8.83 1.22 9.84
CA THR A 260 -8.19 2.43 9.32
C THR A 260 -9.05 3.10 8.25
N LEU A 261 -9.23 4.41 8.37
CA LEU A 261 -9.71 5.27 7.30
C LEU A 261 -8.55 6.15 6.83
N GLY A 262 -8.16 5.99 5.57
CA GLY A 262 -7.00 6.65 4.99
C GLY A 262 -7.37 7.56 3.82
N TRP A 263 -6.60 8.63 3.67
CA TRP A 263 -6.53 9.44 2.47
C TRP A 263 -5.06 9.62 2.08
N SER A 264 -4.77 9.47 0.80
CA SER A 264 -3.42 9.74 0.28
C SER A 264 -3.48 10.39 -1.09
N ARG A 265 -2.47 11.18 -1.38
CA ARG A 265 -2.24 11.79 -2.69
C ARG A 265 -0.76 11.84 -2.98
N SER A 266 -0.37 11.39 -4.16
CA SER A 266 1.01 11.46 -4.63
C SER A 266 1.05 11.93 -6.08
N ASN A 267 2.02 12.78 -6.37
CA ASN A 267 2.38 13.22 -7.71
C ASN A 267 3.90 13.31 -7.83
N ASP A 268 4.40 13.83 -8.97
CA ASP A 268 5.85 13.93 -9.20
C ASP A 268 6.59 14.85 -8.21
N ALA A 269 5.91 15.77 -7.57
CA ALA A 269 6.52 16.75 -6.67
C ALA A 269 6.27 16.46 -5.19
N THR A 270 5.10 15.91 -4.84
CA THR A 270 4.67 15.77 -3.45
C THR A 270 4.00 14.43 -3.17
N SER A 271 4.12 13.95 -1.93
CA SER A 271 3.36 12.83 -1.39
C SER A 271 2.81 13.20 -0.02
N SER A 272 1.52 12.98 0.20
CA SER A 272 0.84 13.27 1.46
C SER A 272 -0.11 12.16 1.81
N ALA A 273 -0.24 11.86 3.10
CA ALA A 273 -1.29 10.98 3.60
C ALA A 273 -1.77 11.43 4.97
N VAL A 274 -3.02 11.06 5.26
CA VAL A 274 -3.65 11.15 6.58
C VAL A 274 -4.37 9.83 6.81
N ALA A 275 -4.24 9.27 8.02
CA ALA A 275 -4.94 8.06 8.42
C ALA A 275 -5.50 8.21 9.84
N LEU A 276 -6.70 7.67 10.05
CA LEU A 276 -7.35 7.56 11.35
C LEU A 276 -7.51 6.07 11.67
N HIS A 277 -7.15 5.69 12.88
CA HIS A 277 -7.15 4.31 13.32
C HIS A 277 -7.99 4.12 14.58
N ALA A 278 -8.80 3.07 14.59
CA ALA A 278 -9.38 2.50 15.77
C ALA A 278 -8.77 1.11 16.00
N VAL A 279 -8.25 0.87 17.19
CA VAL A 279 -7.55 -0.37 17.54
C VAL A 279 -8.35 -1.09 18.62
N ARG A 280 -8.51 -2.41 18.49
CA ARG A 280 -9.09 -3.28 19.48
C ARG A 280 -8.16 -4.45 19.79
N TYR A 281 -7.73 -4.54 21.01
CA TYR A 281 -6.83 -5.58 21.47
C TYR A 281 -7.59 -6.85 21.89
N PHE A 282 -6.89 -7.96 21.92
CA PHE A 282 -7.42 -9.29 22.24
C PHE A 282 -8.04 -9.40 23.64
N ASP A 283 -7.62 -8.55 24.58
CA ASP A 283 -8.05 -8.51 26.00
C ASP A 283 -9.19 -7.50 26.27
N GLY A 284 -9.75 -6.91 25.21
CA GLY A 284 -10.85 -5.97 25.27
C GLY A 284 -10.45 -4.50 25.41
N ASN A 285 -9.16 -4.20 25.66
CA ASN A 285 -8.66 -2.84 25.61
C ASN A 285 -8.83 -2.25 24.20
N SER A 286 -8.93 -0.94 24.09
CA SER A 286 -9.04 -0.26 22.81
C SER A 286 -8.12 0.96 22.74
N GLY A 287 -7.91 1.43 21.53
CA GLY A 287 -7.09 2.60 21.26
C GLY A 287 -7.52 3.32 20.00
N ARG A 288 -7.02 4.53 19.85
CA ARG A 288 -7.23 5.39 18.70
C ARG A 288 -5.93 6.04 18.29
N ALA A 289 -5.74 6.22 17.00
CA ALA A 289 -4.57 6.91 16.48
C ALA A 289 -4.92 7.75 15.25
N ALA A 290 -4.09 8.76 15.00
CA ALA A 290 -4.12 9.54 13.78
C ALA A 290 -2.68 9.76 13.32
N ASP A 291 -2.41 9.56 12.05
CA ASP A 291 -1.11 9.78 11.44
C ASP A 291 -1.26 10.69 10.22
N ALA A 292 -0.32 11.60 10.03
CA ALA A 292 -0.25 12.45 8.85
C ALA A 292 1.21 12.64 8.44
N TYR A 293 1.47 12.71 7.13
CA TYR A 293 2.76 13.14 6.62
C TYR A 293 2.62 13.95 5.34
N HIS A 294 3.62 14.78 5.10
CA HIS A 294 3.81 15.49 3.84
C HIS A 294 5.28 15.44 3.45
N LEU A 295 5.56 14.97 2.23
CA LEU A 295 6.89 14.92 1.62
C LEU A 295 6.88 15.78 0.35
N MET A 296 7.93 16.55 0.15
CA MET A 296 8.17 17.34 -1.05
C MET A 296 9.49 16.91 -1.68
N ARG A 297 9.48 16.62 -2.98
CA ARG A 297 10.70 16.35 -3.73
C ARG A 297 11.40 17.68 -4.04
N VAL A 298 12.59 17.86 -3.48
CA VAL A 298 13.36 19.10 -3.63
C VAL A 298 14.45 18.99 -4.70
N ALA A 299 14.83 17.77 -5.07
CA ALA A 299 15.77 17.52 -6.16
C ALA A 299 15.40 16.24 -6.91
N HIS A 300 15.59 16.24 -8.23
CA HIS A 300 15.41 15.10 -9.10
C HIS A 300 16.37 15.17 -10.29
N SER A 301 17.00 14.03 -10.61
CA SER A 301 17.86 13.85 -11.78
C SER A 301 17.80 12.38 -12.23
N GLY A 302 18.40 12.04 -13.37
CA GLY A 302 18.58 10.64 -13.79
C GLY A 302 19.37 9.78 -12.78
N ARG A 303 20.11 10.39 -11.86
CA ARG A 303 20.87 9.70 -10.81
C ARG A 303 20.07 9.47 -9.53
N GLY A 304 18.87 10.06 -9.41
CA GLY A 304 18.01 9.85 -8.26
C GLY A 304 17.17 11.05 -7.87
N SER A 305 16.57 10.98 -6.68
CA SER A 305 15.74 12.03 -6.11
C SER A 305 16.04 12.24 -4.65
N PHE A 306 15.76 13.46 -4.16
CA PHE A 306 15.84 13.80 -2.75
C PHE A 306 14.55 14.50 -2.33
N SER A 307 14.02 14.10 -1.18
CA SER A 307 12.77 14.63 -0.63
C SER A 307 12.95 14.99 0.83
N ILE A 308 12.25 16.04 1.26
CA ILE A 308 12.16 16.45 2.65
C ILE A 308 10.68 16.54 3.04
N GLY A 309 10.40 16.42 4.33
CA GLY A 309 9.03 16.55 4.80
C GLY A 309 8.90 16.49 6.30
N ALA A 310 7.66 16.34 6.73
CA ALA A 310 7.30 16.21 8.13
C ALA A 310 6.21 15.18 8.32
N ALA A 311 6.16 14.61 9.51
CA ALA A 311 5.07 13.75 9.96
C ALA A 311 4.60 14.17 11.35
N ALA A 312 3.34 13.92 11.63
CA ALA A 312 2.74 14.04 12.95
C ALA A 312 1.91 12.80 13.25
N ALA A 313 1.89 12.41 14.53
CA ALA A 313 1.10 11.29 14.99
C ALA A 313 0.47 11.61 16.36
N TYR A 314 -0.73 11.08 16.55
CA TYR A 314 -1.41 11.02 17.84
C TYR A 314 -1.79 9.58 18.13
N ARG A 315 -1.58 9.10 19.35
CA ARG A 315 -1.98 7.76 19.80
C ARG A 315 -2.47 7.80 21.23
N ASP A 316 -3.52 7.07 21.50
CA ASP A 316 -4.12 6.97 22.82
C ASP A 316 -4.76 5.59 23.00
N SER A 317 -4.72 5.06 24.22
CA SER A 317 -5.33 3.78 24.57
C SER A 317 -6.16 3.95 25.83
N ASP A 318 -7.29 3.22 25.94
CA ASP A 318 -8.20 3.36 27.07
C ASP A 318 -7.53 2.93 28.38
N GLU A 319 -6.68 1.88 28.33
CA GLU A 319 -5.94 1.41 29.49
C GLU A 319 -4.44 1.30 29.17
N SER A 320 -3.59 1.74 30.12
CA SER A 320 -2.15 1.54 30.05
C SER A 320 -1.75 0.12 30.42
N ARG A 321 -0.88 -0.48 29.62
CA ARG A 321 -0.19 -1.75 29.91
C ARG A 321 1.25 -1.50 30.35
N PHE A 322 1.55 -0.33 30.88
CA PHE A 322 2.87 0.01 31.41
C PHE A 322 2.96 -0.47 32.86
N HIS A 323 3.79 -1.47 33.12
CA HIS A 323 3.87 -2.16 34.40
C HIS A 323 5.27 -2.05 35.01
N PHE A 324 5.32 -1.91 36.32
CA PHE A 324 6.54 -2.03 37.10
C PHE A 324 7.09 -3.47 37.03
N ILE A 325 8.39 -3.60 36.77
CA ILE A 325 9.08 -4.89 36.67
C ILE A 325 10.17 -5.06 37.72
N GLY A 326 10.63 -3.99 38.36
CA GLY A 326 11.63 -4.08 39.42
C GLY A 326 12.31 -2.76 39.72
N ALA A 327 13.05 -2.76 40.80
CA ALA A 327 13.93 -1.67 41.17
C ALA A 327 15.36 -2.19 41.36
N SER A 328 16.34 -1.35 41.04
CA SER A 328 17.74 -1.61 41.32
C SER A 328 18.30 -0.49 42.18
N ALA A 329 19.25 -0.81 43.04
CA ALA A 329 19.97 0.13 43.88
C ALA A 329 21.45 0.17 43.51
N ALA A 330 22.00 1.37 43.39
CA ALA A 330 23.42 1.60 43.14
C ALA A 330 23.98 2.52 44.23
N PRO A 331 25.24 2.36 44.72
CA PRO A 331 25.86 3.28 45.63
C PRO A 331 25.85 4.73 45.04
N SER A 332 25.46 5.68 45.88
CA SER A 332 25.48 7.11 45.50
C SER A 332 26.80 7.78 45.91
N PRO A 333 27.37 8.66 45.05
CA PRO A 333 28.61 9.37 45.38
C PRO A 333 28.54 10.20 46.67
N GLY A 334 27.36 10.57 47.14
CA GLY A 334 27.12 11.30 48.40
C GLY A 334 26.83 10.41 49.63
N GLY A 335 27.02 9.07 49.51
CA GLY A 335 26.63 8.07 50.49
C GLY A 335 25.17 7.62 50.34
N GLY A 336 24.87 6.40 50.73
CA GLY A 336 23.56 5.76 50.54
C GLY A 336 23.39 5.13 49.16
N PHE A 337 22.15 4.90 48.73
CA PHE A 337 21.81 4.25 47.48
C PHE A 337 20.90 5.12 46.62
N ALA A 338 21.24 5.20 45.33
CA ALA A 338 20.35 5.71 44.33
C ALA A 338 19.51 4.55 43.75
N TYR A 339 18.19 4.71 43.70
CA TYR A 339 17.28 3.70 43.19
C TYR A 339 16.83 4.04 41.77
N SER A 340 16.85 3.08 40.92
CA SER A 340 16.22 3.17 39.59
C SER A 340 15.08 2.16 39.49
N TYR A 341 13.96 2.62 38.96
CA TYR A 341 12.75 1.81 38.76
C TYR A 341 12.63 1.44 37.30
N SER A 342 12.43 0.14 37.04
CA SER A 342 12.27 -0.38 35.71
C SER A 342 10.79 -0.70 35.47
N ALA A 343 10.28 -0.27 34.34
CA ALA A 343 8.93 -0.58 33.88
C ALA A 343 8.90 -0.77 32.38
N ARG A 344 7.94 -1.51 31.89
CA ARG A 344 7.75 -1.77 30.45
C ARG A 344 6.30 -1.97 30.10
N TYR A 345 5.98 -1.83 28.83
CA TYR A 345 4.70 -2.28 28.28
C TYR A 345 4.67 -3.80 28.15
N ASP A 346 3.65 -4.44 28.70
CA ASP A 346 3.48 -5.89 28.68
C ASP A 346 1.97 -6.24 28.78
N PRO A 347 1.38 -7.03 27.89
CA PRO A 347 2.03 -7.78 26.81
C PRO A 347 2.22 -6.99 25.48
N TYR A 348 1.73 -5.75 25.40
CA TYR A 348 1.83 -4.92 24.20
C TYR A 348 1.90 -3.43 24.57
N TRP A 349 2.29 -2.60 23.62
CA TRP A 349 2.41 -1.17 23.80
C TRP A 349 1.05 -0.47 23.77
N THR A 350 0.78 0.35 24.77
CA THR A 350 -0.44 1.15 24.93
C THR A 350 -0.07 2.60 25.21
N PRO A 351 0.12 3.43 24.18
CA PRO A 351 0.42 4.85 24.37
C PRO A 351 -0.73 5.56 25.07
N GLN A 352 -0.39 6.56 25.92
CA GLN A 352 -1.34 7.40 26.64
C GLN A 352 -1.14 8.84 26.20
N ASN A 353 -2.11 9.39 25.45
CA ASN A 353 -2.06 10.75 24.91
C ASN A 353 -0.71 11.10 24.24
N LEU A 354 -0.17 10.16 23.46
CA LEU A 354 1.09 10.35 22.76
C LEU A 354 0.90 11.29 21.57
N ILE A 355 1.66 12.38 21.55
CA ILE A 355 1.78 13.28 20.41
C ILE A 355 3.23 13.22 19.93
N GLU A 356 3.40 13.07 18.63
CA GLU A 356 4.71 12.96 17.98
C GLU A 356 4.79 13.85 16.74
N VAL A 357 5.92 14.56 16.58
CA VAL A 357 6.22 15.34 15.38
C VAL A 357 7.64 15.02 14.94
N ARG A 358 7.82 14.69 13.66
CA ARG A 358 9.11 14.32 13.06
C ARG A 358 9.40 15.11 11.80
N GLY A 359 10.67 15.45 11.57
CA GLY A 359 11.19 15.79 10.25
C GLY A 359 11.57 14.52 9.49
N ILE A 360 11.42 14.53 8.18
CA ILE A 360 11.69 13.39 7.31
C ILE A 360 12.65 13.82 6.21
N VAL A 361 13.64 12.97 5.92
CA VAL A 361 14.47 13.05 4.72
C VAL A 361 14.47 11.70 4.02
N ALA A 362 14.32 11.70 2.71
CA ALA A 362 14.35 10.49 1.90
C ALA A 362 15.11 10.73 0.61
N ALA A 363 15.91 9.75 0.18
CA ALA A 363 16.61 9.79 -1.08
C ALA A 363 16.48 8.46 -1.82
N THR A 364 16.42 8.54 -3.13
CA THR A 364 16.57 7.39 -4.03
C THR A 364 17.80 7.66 -4.90
N LEU A 365 18.73 6.74 -4.95
CA LEU A 365 19.95 6.83 -5.73
C LEU A 365 20.02 5.68 -6.73
N ASN A 366 20.29 5.99 -8.00
CA ASN A 366 20.50 5.00 -9.06
C ASN A 366 21.99 4.79 -9.26
N ALA A 367 22.51 3.63 -8.89
CA ALA A 367 23.92 3.25 -8.96
C ALA A 367 24.11 2.06 -9.92
N GLY A 368 24.29 2.34 -11.20
CA GLY A 368 24.37 1.31 -12.23
C GLY A 368 23.06 0.54 -12.34
N ARG A 369 23.07 -0.75 -11.97
CA ARG A 369 21.87 -1.59 -11.92
C ARG A 369 21.14 -1.50 -10.57
N ALA A 370 21.82 -1.04 -9.54
CA ALA A 370 21.22 -0.98 -8.20
C ALA A 370 20.43 0.31 -8.02
N THR A 371 19.31 0.20 -7.29
CA THR A 371 18.60 1.35 -6.73
C THR A 371 18.75 1.31 -5.22
N ILE A 372 19.17 2.41 -4.63
CA ILE A 372 19.36 2.56 -3.17
C ILE A 372 18.30 3.52 -2.67
N HIS A 373 17.51 3.09 -1.69
CA HIS A 373 16.56 3.92 -0.99
C HIS A 373 17.10 4.23 0.39
N LEU A 374 17.19 5.50 0.72
CA LEU A 374 17.60 5.98 2.04
C LEU A 374 16.44 6.72 2.67
N HIS A 375 16.20 6.47 3.94
CA HIS A 375 15.20 7.19 4.72
C HIS A 375 15.76 7.49 6.11
N ALA A 376 15.50 8.70 6.59
CA ALA A 376 15.73 9.04 7.98
C ALA A 376 14.61 9.98 8.45
N ASP A 377 14.15 9.74 9.66
CA ASP A 377 13.22 10.63 10.34
C ASP A 377 13.61 10.76 11.83
N GLY A 378 13.27 11.88 12.42
CA GLY A 378 13.52 12.11 13.83
C GLY A 378 12.79 13.34 14.34
N GLY A 379 12.50 13.36 15.63
CA GLY A 379 11.71 14.43 16.20
C GLY A 379 11.52 14.38 17.70
N ILE A 380 10.37 14.85 18.12
CA ILE A 380 9.97 14.94 19.54
C ILE A 380 8.64 14.23 19.68
N ALA A 381 8.54 13.41 20.72
CA ALA A 381 7.31 12.77 21.17
C ALA A 381 7.06 13.10 22.64
N ARG A 382 5.81 13.29 22.98
CA ARG A 382 5.37 13.52 24.36
C ARG A 382 4.15 12.66 24.65
N ASP A 383 4.20 11.91 25.75
CA ASP A 383 3.05 11.17 26.26
C ASP A 383 2.70 11.61 27.70
N ARG A 384 1.62 11.06 28.22
CA ARG A 384 1.22 11.17 29.60
C ARG A 384 0.88 9.78 30.12
N ASP A 385 1.81 9.16 30.82
CA ASP A 385 1.66 7.79 31.32
C ASP A 385 2.26 7.64 32.70
N LEU A 386 2.24 6.44 33.25
CA LEU A 386 2.71 6.14 34.57
C LEU A 386 4.23 6.23 34.69
N LEU A 387 4.71 6.89 35.74
CA LEU A 387 6.07 6.73 36.24
C LEU A 387 6.00 5.97 37.57
N PHE A 388 7.02 5.13 37.81
CA PHE A 388 7.12 4.39 39.04
C PHE A 388 8.23 4.99 39.93
N GLY A 389 7.88 5.29 41.17
CA GLY A 389 8.77 5.85 42.16
C GLY A 389 8.65 5.16 43.51
N PRO A 390 9.36 5.60 44.55
CA PRO A 390 9.22 5.04 45.90
C PRO A 390 7.78 5.23 46.40
N ALA A 391 7.25 4.24 47.09
CA ALA A 391 5.94 4.35 47.73
C ALA A 391 5.91 5.52 48.71
N ALA A 392 4.82 6.31 48.72
CA ALA A 392 4.67 7.44 49.64
C ALA A 392 4.80 6.97 51.08
N GLY A 393 5.64 7.67 51.90
CA GLY A 393 5.87 7.37 53.30
C GLY A 393 6.97 6.33 53.60
N THR A 394 7.63 5.77 52.58
CA THR A 394 8.81 4.91 52.77
C THR A 394 10.07 5.77 52.82
N THR A 395 10.77 5.74 53.95
CA THR A 395 12.15 6.24 54.02
C THR A 395 13.03 5.43 53.07
N ALA A 396 14.00 6.06 52.44
CA ALA A 396 14.83 5.56 51.29
C ALA A 396 15.55 4.20 51.49
N ALA A 397 15.29 3.50 52.59
CA ALA A 397 16.03 2.28 52.93
C ALA A 397 15.57 1.00 52.18
N VAL A 398 14.31 0.84 51.81
CA VAL A 398 13.85 -0.38 51.08
C VAL A 398 12.58 -0.03 50.22
N PRO A 399 12.71 0.40 48.99
CA PRO A 399 11.54 0.51 48.14
C PRO A 399 11.17 -0.87 47.54
N LEU A 400 10.55 -1.72 48.35
CA LEU A 400 9.98 -2.98 47.85
C LEU A 400 8.75 -2.77 47.01
N PHE A 401 8.15 -1.56 47.03
CA PHE A 401 6.93 -1.25 46.26
C PHE A 401 7.09 0.09 45.56
N ALA A 402 6.80 0.09 44.28
CA ALA A 402 6.73 1.29 43.48
C ALA A 402 5.28 1.83 43.43
N THR A 403 5.12 3.13 43.61
CA THR A 403 3.81 3.79 43.44
C THR A 403 3.74 4.35 42.02
N PRO A 404 2.68 4.05 41.26
CA PRO A 404 2.46 4.69 39.99
C PRO A 404 2.05 6.14 40.15
N VAL A 405 2.67 7.04 39.40
CA VAL A 405 2.34 8.45 39.34
C VAL A 405 2.20 8.86 37.89
N GLU A 406 1.08 9.47 37.52
CA GLU A 406 0.94 10.06 36.19
C GLU A 406 1.94 11.18 35.97
N ALA A 407 2.66 11.12 34.87
CA ALA A 407 3.60 12.16 34.50
C ALA A 407 3.71 12.30 32.96
N SER A 408 4.04 13.50 32.55
CA SER A 408 4.40 13.74 31.13
C SER A 408 5.84 13.33 30.91
N ARG A 409 6.04 12.52 29.87
CA ARG A 409 7.36 12.08 29.43
C ARG A 409 7.67 12.65 28.05
N THR A 410 8.91 13.03 27.82
CA THR A 410 9.37 13.53 26.52
C THR A 410 10.44 12.60 25.98
N PHE A 411 10.32 12.26 24.70
CA PHE A 411 11.18 11.34 23.99
C PHE A 411 11.71 11.98 22.70
N HIS A 412 12.81 11.45 22.21
CA HIS A 412 13.39 11.85 20.93
C HIS A 412 13.51 10.61 20.05
N PRO A 413 12.39 10.16 19.42
CA PRO A 413 12.38 9.04 18.52
C PRO A 413 13.09 9.40 17.21
N TRP A 414 13.74 8.40 16.61
CA TRP A 414 14.35 8.54 15.31
C TRP A 414 14.42 7.17 14.63
N ARG A 415 14.49 7.19 13.30
CA ARG A 415 14.67 6.02 12.46
C ARG A 415 15.59 6.36 11.31
N ALA A 416 16.45 5.43 10.92
CA ALA A 416 17.26 5.49 9.71
C ALA A 416 17.24 4.12 9.04
N SER A 417 17.00 4.10 7.74
CA SER A 417 17.04 2.88 6.93
C SER A 417 17.75 3.07 5.60
N ALA A 418 18.28 1.98 5.09
CA ALA A 418 18.91 1.90 3.78
C ALA A 418 18.50 0.57 3.13
N ASP A 419 17.93 0.63 1.93
CA ASP A 419 17.52 -0.51 1.14
C ASP A 419 18.21 -0.49 -0.21
N VAL A 420 18.80 -1.62 -0.58
CA VAL A 420 19.44 -1.82 -1.89
C VAL A 420 18.63 -2.83 -2.67
N VAL A 421 18.09 -2.42 -3.80
CA VAL A 421 17.41 -3.27 -4.78
C VAL A 421 18.33 -3.50 -5.95
N LEU A 422 18.70 -4.76 -6.18
CA LEU A 422 19.64 -5.17 -7.23
C LEU A 422 18.98 -6.14 -8.20
N PRO A 423 18.56 -5.70 -9.38
CA PRO A 423 18.20 -6.60 -10.48
C PRO A 423 19.45 -7.37 -10.96
N LEU A 424 19.48 -8.67 -10.71
CA LEU A 424 20.59 -9.54 -11.12
C LEU A 424 20.53 -9.82 -12.63
N ASN A 425 19.31 -10.05 -13.13
CA ASN A 425 19.01 -10.18 -14.56
C ASN A 425 17.51 -9.89 -14.79
N GLY A 426 16.97 -10.17 -15.98
CA GLY A 426 15.56 -9.95 -16.31
C GLY A 426 14.54 -10.77 -15.48
N ARG A 427 15.01 -11.80 -14.76
CA ARG A 427 14.16 -12.70 -13.97
C ARG A 427 14.37 -12.57 -12.47
N PHE A 428 15.53 -12.16 -12.03
CA PHE A 428 15.93 -12.21 -10.62
C PHE A 428 16.24 -10.83 -10.06
N THR A 429 15.72 -10.54 -8.90
CA THR A 429 16.00 -9.33 -8.12
C THR A 429 16.32 -9.71 -6.69
N ALA A 430 17.40 -9.17 -6.13
CA ALA A 430 17.74 -9.26 -4.72
C ALA A 430 17.48 -7.92 -4.03
N THR A 431 17.03 -7.96 -2.79
CA THR A 431 16.87 -6.79 -1.93
C THR A 431 17.61 -7.05 -0.63
N LEU A 432 18.37 -6.06 -0.17
CA LEU A 432 19.01 -6.08 1.15
C LEU A 432 18.68 -4.75 1.83
N GLY A 433 18.18 -4.81 3.06
CA GLY A 433 17.88 -3.63 3.83
C GLY A 433 18.38 -3.71 5.25
N PHE A 434 18.63 -2.53 5.80
CA PHE A 434 18.99 -2.31 7.19
C PHE A 434 18.17 -1.16 7.73
N GLU A 435 17.60 -1.34 8.92
CA GLU A 435 16.92 -0.28 9.67
C GLU A 435 17.44 -0.26 11.10
N ARG A 436 17.68 0.93 11.60
CA ARG A 436 17.91 1.19 13.01
C ARG A 436 16.95 2.26 13.48
N GLN A 437 16.31 2.00 14.61
CA GLN A 437 15.37 2.95 15.18
C GLN A 437 15.46 3.03 16.70
N LYS A 438 15.07 4.19 17.20
CA LYS A 438 14.73 4.42 18.60
C LYS A 438 13.30 4.94 18.64
N THR A 439 12.41 4.13 19.17
CA THR A 439 11.03 4.54 19.42
C THR A 439 10.89 5.25 20.76
N VAL A 440 9.67 5.50 21.17
CA VAL A 440 9.35 6.08 22.50
C VAL A 440 9.82 5.15 23.64
N PHE A 441 9.90 3.83 23.43
CA PHE A 441 10.09 2.86 24.51
C PHE A 441 11.13 1.76 24.22
N TYR A 442 11.68 1.61 23.01
CA TYR A 442 12.75 0.65 22.71
C TYR A 442 13.65 1.11 21.56
N ARG A 443 14.80 0.46 21.43
CA ARG A 443 15.67 0.54 20.26
C ARG A 443 15.65 -0.80 19.55
N SER A 444 15.68 -0.77 18.23
CA SER A 444 15.81 -2.01 17.46
C SER A 444 16.70 -1.81 16.25
N ASP A 445 17.36 -2.92 15.88
CA ASP A 445 18.06 -3.11 14.64
C ASP A 445 17.34 -4.18 13.83
N THR A 446 17.07 -3.92 12.57
CA THR A 446 16.42 -4.86 11.66
C THR A 446 17.25 -5.00 10.40
N ILE A 447 17.48 -6.22 9.98
CA ILE A 447 18.08 -6.56 8.68
C ILE A 447 17.02 -7.37 7.93
N HIS A 448 16.78 -7.01 6.69
CA HIS A 448 15.92 -7.81 5.83
C HIS A 448 16.64 -8.18 4.54
N PHE A 449 16.35 -9.37 4.06
CA PHE A 449 16.78 -9.88 2.78
C PHE A 449 15.58 -10.38 2.00
N GLY A 450 15.51 -10.01 0.74
CA GLY A 450 14.45 -10.44 -0.17
C GLY A 450 15.05 -10.94 -1.48
N PHE A 451 14.43 -11.97 -2.03
CA PHE A 451 14.76 -12.47 -3.36
C PHE A 451 13.46 -12.65 -4.16
N THR A 452 13.43 -12.14 -5.36
CA THR A 452 12.27 -12.26 -6.27
C THR A 452 12.70 -12.95 -7.55
N SER A 453 11.95 -13.99 -7.93
CA SER A 453 12.08 -14.68 -9.23
C SER A 453 10.79 -14.51 -10.03
N ARG A 454 10.92 -14.24 -11.34
CA ARG A 454 9.84 -14.18 -12.33
C ARG A 454 9.92 -15.39 -13.24
N PHE A 455 8.78 -16.06 -13.50
CA PHE A 455 8.73 -17.31 -14.26
C PHE A 455 8.16 -17.11 -15.66
#